data_1c0fc676111e1195eb8d320f19af5f39
#
_entry.id   1c0fc676111e1195eb8d320f19af5f39
#
_cell.length_a   1.000
_cell.length_b   1.000
_cell.length_c   1.000
_cell.angle_alpha   90.00
_cell.angle_beta   90.00
_cell.angle_gamma   90.00
#
_symmetry.space_group_name_H-M   'P 1'
#
loop_
_entity.id
_entity.type
_entity.pdbx_description
1 polymer ?
#
loop_
_entity_poly.entity_id
_entity_poly.type
_entity_poly.pdbx_seq_one_letter_code
_entity_poly.pdbx_strand_id
1 'polypeptide(L)'
;MRVGWAVGPVDVIDRMSSILGHVGAWAPRAEQVATAKLLDDAAGIQTYVTEIKRGIVSRLSALHEGIQAFKAQGLPVDSLSPEGAIYLTVRVAPFGKKTPDGKVIATNEDVRKLLLDRAGVGVVAFQAFGYPDDDGWFRMSVGAVSLRDIQEALPRIGEALRSLS
;
A
#
# COMPACT_ATOMS: atom_id res chain seq x y z
N MET A 1 -14.20 10.66 -5.35
CA MET A 1 -13.97 11.58 -6.49
C MET A 1 -12.66 11.20 -7.18
N ARG A 2 -12.64 11.14 -8.51
CA ARG A 2 -11.42 10.84 -9.28
C ARG A 2 -11.28 11.85 -10.41
N VAL A 3 -10.51 12.89 -10.15
CA VAL A 3 -10.20 13.96 -11.10
C VAL A 3 -8.69 14.15 -11.10
N GLY A 4 -8.12 14.31 -12.27
CA GLY A 4 -6.72 14.66 -12.48
C GLY A 4 -6.57 15.58 -13.67
N TRP A 5 -5.44 16.25 -13.76
CA TRP A 5 -5.09 17.09 -14.89
C TRP A 5 -3.65 16.90 -15.28
N ALA A 6 -3.33 17.21 -16.52
CA ALA A 6 -1.98 17.20 -17.04
C ALA A 6 -1.63 18.57 -17.62
N VAL A 7 -0.39 18.99 -17.44
CA VAL A 7 0.19 20.20 -18.03
C VAL A 7 1.47 19.78 -18.75
N GLY A 8 1.64 20.25 -19.99
CA GLY A 8 2.80 19.89 -20.80
C GLY A 8 2.88 20.63 -22.11
N PRO A 9 3.79 20.26 -23.01
CA PRO A 9 3.87 20.83 -24.37
C PRO A 9 2.54 20.69 -25.11
N VAL A 10 2.19 21.72 -25.88
CA VAL A 10 0.87 21.85 -26.54
C VAL A 10 0.58 20.62 -27.41
N ASP A 11 1.53 20.20 -28.22
CA ASP A 11 1.39 19.06 -29.14
C ASP A 11 1.11 17.72 -28.41
N VAL A 12 1.69 17.54 -27.22
CA VAL A 12 1.44 16.37 -26.35
C VAL A 12 0.03 16.43 -25.79
N ILE A 13 -0.36 17.58 -25.22
CA ILE A 13 -1.69 17.77 -24.62
C ILE A 13 -2.79 17.64 -25.66
N ASP A 14 -2.61 18.16 -26.88
CA ASP A 14 -3.58 18.02 -27.97
C ASP A 14 -3.77 16.56 -28.38
N ARG A 15 -2.70 15.76 -28.45
CA ARG A 15 -2.78 14.33 -28.71
C ARG A 15 -3.49 13.56 -27.59
N MET A 16 -3.16 13.87 -26.31
CA MET A 16 -3.84 13.29 -25.16
C MET A 16 -5.33 13.62 -25.17
N SER A 17 -5.70 14.86 -25.46
CA SER A 17 -7.09 15.31 -25.58
C SER A 17 -7.84 14.56 -26.69
N SER A 18 -7.20 14.38 -27.84
CA SER A 18 -7.76 13.65 -28.97
C SER A 18 -8.00 12.17 -28.61
N ILE A 19 -7.05 11.51 -27.93
CA ILE A 19 -7.19 10.12 -27.46
C ILE A 19 -8.35 10.00 -26.47
N LEU A 20 -8.41 10.90 -25.47
CA LEU A 20 -9.49 10.90 -24.49
C LEU A 20 -10.86 11.12 -25.13
N GLY A 21 -10.93 11.97 -26.17
CA GLY A 21 -12.16 12.19 -26.95
C GLY A 21 -12.67 10.92 -27.64
N HIS A 22 -11.78 10.05 -28.11
CA HIS A 22 -12.14 8.77 -28.72
C HIS A 22 -12.45 7.66 -27.71
N VAL A 23 -11.71 7.62 -26.62
CA VAL A 23 -11.88 6.60 -25.55
C VAL A 23 -13.07 6.92 -24.65
N GLY A 24 -13.49 8.19 -24.53
CA GLY A 24 -14.58 8.61 -23.66
C GLY A 24 -14.23 8.57 -22.17
N ALA A 25 -12.97 8.67 -21.81
CA ALA A 25 -12.46 8.55 -20.43
C ALA A 25 -12.33 9.91 -19.73
N TRP A 26 -13.33 10.75 -19.84
CA TRP A 26 -13.36 12.05 -19.17
C TRP A 26 -13.66 11.94 -17.69
N ALA A 27 -13.06 12.81 -16.88
CA ALA A 27 -13.57 13.02 -15.53
C ALA A 27 -15.00 13.60 -15.60
N PRO A 28 -15.95 13.13 -14.75
CA PRO A 28 -17.33 13.62 -14.78
C PRO A 28 -17.39 15.14 -14.54
N ARG A 29 -18.31 15.83 -15.21
CA ARG A 29 -18.42 17.28 -15.17
C ARG A 29 -18.66 17.82 -13.75
N ALA A 30 -19.49 17.13 -12.97
CA ALA A 30 -19.81 17.55 -11.61
C ALA A 30 -18.55 17.55 -10.72
N GLU A 31 -17.72 16.52 -10.83
CA GLU A 31 -16.46 16.40 -10.10
C GLU A 31 -15.43 17.43 -10.55
N GLN A 32 -15.39 17.77 -11.84
CA GLN A 32 -14.51 18.84 -12.34
C GLN A 32 -14.89 20.19 -11.72
N VAL A 33 -16.18 20.52 -11.70
CA VAL A 33 -16.69 21.77 -11.09
C VAL A 33 -16.44 21.80 -9.58
N ALA A 34 -16.69 20.68 -8.89
CA ALA A 34 -16.43 20.57 -7.47
C ALA A 34 -14.94 20.70 -7.14
N THR A 35 -14.08 20.12 -7.97
CA THR A 35 -12.62 20.24 -7.81
C THR A 35 -12.15 21.69 -8.04
N ALA A 36 -12.66 22.36 -9.06
CA ALA A 36 -12.34 23.76 -9.29
C ALA A 36 -12.70 24.63 -8.08
N LYS A 37 -13.89 24.46 -7.52
CA LYS A 37 -14.31 25.18 -6.30
C LYS A 37 -13.45 24.84 -5.08
N LEU A 38 -13.04 23.56 -4.94
CA LEU A 38 -12.15 23.17 -3.86
C LEU A 38 -10.78 23.84 -3.97
N LEU A 39 -10.26 23.99 -5.18
CA LEU A 39 -8.95 24.62 -5.41
C LEU A 39 -8.93 26.12 -5.04
N ASP A 40 -10.08 26.78 -4.98
CA ASP A 40 -10.21 28.16 -4.50
C ASP A 40 -10.16 28.27 -2.97
N ASP A 41 -10.34 27.14 -2.22
CA ASP A 41 -10.28 27.09 -0.76
C ASP A 41 -8.90 26.62 -0.28
N ALA A 42 -7.89 27.45 -0.39
CA ALA A 42 -6.53 27.14 0.02
C ALA A 42 -6.42 26.79 1.52
N ALA A 43 -7.19 27.43 2.38
CA ALA A 43 -7.18 27.17 3.83
C ALA A 43 -7.77 25.79 4.16
N GLY A 44 -8.91 25.45 3.55
CA GLY A 44 -9.55 24.14 3.69
C GLY A 44 -8.66 23.01 3.17
N ILE A 45 -8.01 23.22 2.01
CA ILE A 45 -7.03 22.27 1.47
C ILE A 45 -5.86 22.06 2.43
N GLN A 46 -5.29 23.12 2.98
CA GLN A 46 -4.17 23.03 3.91
C GLN A 46 -4.55 22.26 5.19
N THR A 47 -5.74 22.53 5.72
CA THR A 47 -6.27 21.79 6.88
C THR A 47 -6.42 20.31 6.57
N TYR A 48 -7.10 19.99 5.47
CA TYR A 48 -7.31 18.59 5.02
C TYR A 48 -5.99 17.84 4.79
N VAL A 49 -5.04 18.46 4.10
CA VAL A 49 -3.72 17.84 3.83
C VAL A 49 -2.95 17.59 5.11
N THR A 50 -3.02 18.51 6.07
CA THR A 50 -2.36 18.36 7.37
C THR A 50 -2.96 17.19 8.16
N GLU A 51 -4.27 17.09 8.20
CA GLU A 51 -4.97 16.00 8.90
C GLU A 51 -4.71 14.64 8.27
N ILE A 52 -4.80 14.53 6.94
CA ILE A 52 -4.56 13.26 6.24
C ILE A 52 -3.12 12.79 6.40
N LYS A 53 -2.16 13.72 6.29
CA LYS A 53 -0.73 13.41 6.53
C LYS A 53 -0.49 12.89 7.93
N ARG A 54 -1.04 13.55 8.96
CA ARG A 54 -0.92 13.10 10.35
C ARG A 54 -1.45 11.69 10.54
N GLY A 55 -2.63 11.39 9.99
CA GLY A 55 -3.23 10.06 10.07
C GLY A 55 -2.44 8.99 9.31
N ILE A 56 -1.86 9.32 8.16
CA ILE A 56 -1.01 8.41 7.38
C ILE A 56 0.29 8.12 8.13
N VAL A 57 0.99 9.15 8.62
CA VAL A 57 2.23 9.00 9.38
C VAL A 57 2.02 8.10 10.60
N SER A 58 0.98 8.35 11.39
CA SER A 58 0.66 7.53 12.56
C SER A 58 0.49 6.04 12.21
N ARG A 59 -0.21 5.73 11.12
CA ARG A 59 -0.45 4.36 10.67
C ARG A 59 0.79 3.70 10.09
N LEU A 60 1.55 4.42 9.27
CA LEU A 60 2.81 3.91 8.70
C LEU A 60 3.84 3.65 9.79
N SER A 61 4.00 4.56 10.75
CA SER A 61 4.91 4.38 11.89
C SER A 61 4.53 3.16 12.72
N ALA A 62 3.26 3.01 13.10
CA ALA A 62 2.80 1.87 13.88
C ALA A 62 3.05 0.53 13.16
N LEU A 63 2.81 0.48 11.84
CA LEU A 63 3.07 -0.72 11.04
C LEU A 63 4.57 -1.00 10.93
N HIS A 64 5.38 0.02 10.64
CA HIS A 64 6.84 -0.09 10.54
C HIS A 64 7.46 -0.56 11.86
N GLU A 65 7.13 0.09 12.97
CA GLU A 65 7.61 -0.27 14.31
C GLU A 65 7.22 -1.72 14.68
N GLY A 66 6.00 -2.13 14.36
CA GLY A 66 5.55 -3.51 14.57
C GLY A 66 6.37 -4.54 13.78
N ILE A 67 6.64 -4.27 12.50
CA ILE A 67 7.50 -5.13 11.67
C ILE A 67 8.94 -5.15 12.19
N GLN A 68 9.51 -4.00 12.58
CA GLN A 68 10.86 -3.93 13.14
C GLN A 68 10.96 -4.68 14.49
N ALA A 69 9.91 -4.63 15.30
CA ALA A 69 9.84 -5.43 16.54
C ALA A 69 9.84 -6.93 16.26
N PHE A 70 9.18 -7.40 15.20
CA PHE A 70 9.24 -8.80 14.78
C PHE A 70 10.63 -9.18 14.26
N LYS A 71 11.28 -8.31 13.49
CA LYS A 71 12.68 -8.49 13.05
C LYS A 71 13.61 -8.65 14.25
N ALA A 72 13.46 -7.80 15.26
CA ALA A 72 14.26 -7.88 16.50
C ALA A 72 14.03 -9.18 17.28
N GLN A 73 12.88 -9.84 17.11
CA GLN A 73 12.58 -11.16 17.66
C GLN A 73 13.11 -12.32 16.79
N GLY A 74 13.81 -12.03 15.70
CA GLY A 74 14.37 -13.04 14.79
C GLY A 74 13.38 -13.58 13.74
N LEU A 75 12.20 -13.00 13.59
CA LEU A 75 11.29 -13.37 12.52
C LEU A 75 11.83 -12.89 11.17
N PRO A 76 11.59 -13.64 10.07
CA PRO A 76 12.15 -13.33 8.74
C PRO A 76 11.39 -12.19 8.05
N VAL A 77 11.40 -11.03 8.66
CA VAL A 77 10.74 -9.81 8.17
C VAL A 77 11.65 -8.61 8.25
N ASP A 78 11.36 -7.61 7.41
CA ASP A 78 11.99 -6.29 7.46
C ASP A 78 11.04 -5.24 6.85
N SER A 79 11.32 -3.96 7.02
CA SER A 79 10.62 -2.88 6.33
C SER A 79 11.50 -1.68 6.14
N LEU A 80 11.32 -0.96 5.04
CA LEU A 80 11.97 0.32 4.81
C LEU A 80 11.27 1.40 5.62
N SER A 81 12.05 2.35 6.15
CA SER A 81 11.47 3.51 6.83
C SER A 81 10.55 4.29 5.89
N PRO A 82 9.31 4.58 6.28
CA PRO A 82 8.38 5.28 5.40
C PRO A 82 8.76 6.77 5.29
N GLU A 83 9.00 7.24 4.07
CA GLU A 83 9.32 8.64 3.77
C GLU A 83 8.15 9.39 3.11
N GLY A 84 7.14 8.66 2.63
CA GLY A 84 5.97 9.25 1.95
C GLY A 84 4.96 8.24 1.47
N ALA A 85 3.99 8.70 0.69
CA ALA A 85 2.85 7.93 0.19
C ALA A 85 1.99 7.30 1.31
N ILE A 86 1.16 6.33 0.94
CA ILE A 86 0.27 5.58 1.85
C ILE A 86 0.67 4.10 1.94
N TYR A 87 1.90 3.79 1.59
CA TYR A 87 2.40 2.41 1.48
C TYR A 87 3.65 2.21 2.31
N LEU A 88 3.73 1.05 2.96
CA LEU A 88 4.96 0.54 3.55
C LEU A 88 5.52 -0.55 2.65
N THR A 89 6.82 -0.46 2.34
CA THR A 89 7.58 -1.52 1.70
C THR A 89 8.05 -2.48 2.78
N VAL A 90 7.60 -3.73 2.71
CA VAL A 90 7.86 -4.77 3.71
C VAL A 90 8.48 -5.98 3.05
N ARG A 91 9.48 -6.54 3.67
CA ARG A 91 10.00 -7.85 3.32
C ARG A 91 9.48 -8.91 4.28
N VAL A 92 8.93 -10.00 3.75
CA VAL A 92 8.50 -11.19 4.50
C VAL A 92 9.05 -12.41 3.75
N ALA A 93 10.11 -13.01 4.27
CA ALA A 93 10.89 -14.01 3.54
C ALA A 93 11.10 -15.31 4.34
N PRO A 94 10.03 -16.03 4.73
CA PRO A 94 10.12 -17.29 5.44
C PRO A 94 10.35 -18.49 4.48
N PHE A 95 11.06 -18.28 3.40
CA PHE A 95 11.29 -19.31 2.37
C PHE A 95 11.98 -20.55 2.93
N GLY A 96 11.53 -21.71 2.50
CA GLY A 96 11.99 -23.01 2.97
C GLY A 96 11.31 -23.51 4.25
N LYS A 97 10.64 -22.62 4.99
CA LYS A 97 9.84 -23.00 6.15
C LYS A 97 8.54 -23.71 5.76
N LYS A 98 7.98 -24.47 6.68
CA LYS A 98 6.72 -25.21 6.47
C LYS A 98 5.59 -24.63 7.31
N THR A 99 4.42 -24.55 6.71
CA THR A 99 3.17 -24.27 7.42
C THR A 99 2.77 -25.46 8.32
N PRO A 100 1.89 -25.29 9.32
CA PRO A 100 1.41 -26.36 10.17
C PRO A 100 0.79 -27.56 9.43
N ASP A 101 0.23 -27.32 8.24
CA ASP A 101 -0.31 -28.35 7.33
C ASP A 101 0.76 -28.96 6.40
N GLY A 102 2.04 -28.63 6.61
CA GLY A 102 3.19 -29.24 5.93
C GLY A 102 3.55 -28.63 4.58
N LYS A 103 2.87 -27.57 4.14
CA LYS A 103 3.20 -26.89 2.87
C LYS A 103 4.47 -26.05 3.02
N VAL A 104 5.42 -26.22 2.10
CA VAL A 104 6.64 -25.40 2.03
C VAL A 104 6.31 -24.01 1.45
N ILE A 105 6.81 -22.95 2.09
CA ILE A 105 6.78 -21.59 1.56
C ILE A 105 7.95 -21.43 0.58
N ALA A 106 7.65 -21.29 -0.70
CA ALA A 106 8.65 -21.20 -1.76
C ALA A 106 8.59 -19.89 -2.54
N THR A 107 7.43 -19.24 -2.61
CA THR A 107 7.17 -18.09 -3.46
C THR A 107 6.53 -16.93 -2.70
N ASN A 108 6.57 -15.72 -3.26
CA ASN A 108 5.82 -14.57 -2.75
C ASN A 108 4.31 -14.86 -2.69
N GLU A 109 3.78 -15.66 -3.61
CA GLU A 109 2.37 -16.04 -3.60
C GLU A 109 2.04 -16.94 -2.40
N ASP A 110 2.95 -17.83 -1.98
CA ASP A 110 2.77 -18.62 -0.75
C ASP A 110 2.75 -17.73 0.50
N VAL A 111 3.65 -16.74 0.55
CA VAL A 111 3.67 -15.73 1.63
C VAL A 111 2.39 -14.91 1.63
N ARG A 112 1.92 -14.44 0.47
CA ARG A 112 0.68 -13.68 0.33
C ARG A 112 -0.52 -14.47 0.86
N LYS A 113 -0.61 -15.76 0.49
CA LYS A 113 -1.67 -16.66 0.98
C LYS A 113 -1.57 -16.90 2.48
N LEU A 114 -0.37 -17.13 3.01
CA LEU A 114 -0.16 -17.28 4.44
C LEU A 114 -0.69 -16.08 5.23
N LEU A 115 -0.33 -14.86 4.80
CA LEU A 115 -0.76 -13.64 5.48
C LEU A 115 -2.26 -13.41 5.34
N LEU A 116 -2.85 -13.72 4.18
CA LEU A 116 -4.29 -13.59 3.98
C LEU A 116 -5.07 -14.60 4.81
N ASP A 117 -4.71 -15.87 4.73
CA ASP A 117 -5.47 -16.96 5.34
C ASP A 117 -5.31 -17.03 6.86
N ARG A 118 -4.11 -16.73 7.38
CA ARG A 118 -3.80 -16.86 8.81
C ARG A 118 -3.88 -15.54 9.57
N ALA A 119 -3.58 -14.41 8.93
CA ALA A 119 -3.59 -13.11 9.58
C ALA A 119 -4.75 -12.21 9.13
N GLY A 120 -5.47 -12.55 8.05
CA GLY A 120 -6.48 -11.70 7.44
C GLY A 120 -5.89 -10.42 6.83
N VAL A 121 -4.64 -10.48 6.36
CA VAL A 121 -3.91 -9.33 5.85
C VAL A 121 -3.60 -9.50 4.37
N GLY A 122 -4.18 -8.61 3.55
CA GLY A 122 -3.88 -8.54 2.12
C GLY A 122 -2.62 -7.72 1.85
N VAL A 123 -1.70 -8.29 1.06
CA VAL A 123 -0.46 -7.63 0.62
C VAL A 123 -0.34 -7.73 -0.89
N VAL A 124 0.43 -6.83 -1.51
CA VAL A 124 0.70 -6.85 -2.95
C VAL A 124 2.18 -7.12 -3.18
N ALA A 125 2.50 -8.26 -3.81
CA ALA A 125 3.86 -8.59 -4.16
C ALA A 125 4.41 -7.64 -5.23
N PHE A 126 5.72 -7.35 -5.20
CA PHE A 126 6.33 -6.43 -6.16
C PHE A 126 6.31 -6.92 -7.61
N GLN A 127 6.07 -8.21 -7.85
CA GLN A 127 5.82 -8.74 -9.20
C GLN A 127 4.63 -8.05 -9.90
N ALA A 128 3.63 -7.59 -9.15
CA ALA A 128 2.51 -6.81 -9.70
C ALA A 128 2.94 -5.46 -10.30
N PHE A 129 4.17 -5.02 -10.03
CA PHE A 129 4.76 -3.77 -10.52
C PHE A 129 5.94 -4.00 -11.46
N GLY A 130 6.12 -5.22 -11.97
CA GLY A 130 7.17 -5.56 -12.93
C GLY A 130 8.51 -5.99 -12.32
N TYR A 131 8.58 -6.14 -10.99
CA TYR A 131 9.77 -6.72 -10.35
C TYR A 131 9.69 -8.25 -10.40
N PRO A 132 10.68 -8.95 -11.00
CA PRO A 132 10.50 -10.36 -11.35
C PRO A 132 10.72 -11.35 -10.21
N ASP A 133 11.45 -10.96 -9.14
CA ASP A 133 11.99 -11.90 -8.16
C ASP A 133 11.00 -12.28 -7.06
N ASP A 134 11.10 -13.54 -6.61
CA ASP A 134 10.41 -14.09 -5.43
C ASP A 134 11.32 -13.95 -4.20
N ASP A 135 11.52 -12.73 -3.73
CA ASP A 135 12.49 -12.39 -2.67
C ASP A 135 11.84 -11.87 -1.38
N GLY A 136 10.51 -11.92 -1.33
CA GLY A 136 9.73 -11.56 -0.15
C GLY A 136 9.35 -10.09 -0.05
N TRP A 137 9.54 -9.27 -1.08
CA TRP A 137 9.12 -7.88 -1.05
C TRP A 137 7.66 -7.66 -1.41
N PHE A 138 6.97 -6.94 -0.54
CA PHE A 138 5.55 -6.61 -0.65
C PHE A 138 5.29 -5.15 -0.36
N ARG A 139 4.19 -4.66 -0.90
CA ARG A 139 3.59 -3.38 -0.57
C ARG A 139 2.39 -3.60 0.35
N MET A 140 2.38 -2.94 1.50
CA MET A 140 1.24 -2.86 2.41
C MET A 140 0.64 -1.45 2.38
N SER A 141 -0.67 -1.34 2.21
CA SER A 141 -1.37 -0.05 2.15
C SER A 141 -2.01 0.29 3.49
N VAL A 142 -1.83 1.54 3.95
CA VAL A 142 -2.51 2.07 5.13
C VAL A 142 -3.63 3.06 4.77
N GLY A 143 -3.97 3.18 3.48
CA GLY A 143 -4.93 4.18 2.99
C GLY A 143 -6.37 3.94 3.43
N ALA A 144 -6.78 2.67 3.55
CA ALA A 144 -8.16 2.27 3.83
C ALA A 144 -8.36 1.60 5.19
N VAL A 145 -7.35 1.61 6.05
CA VAL A 145 -7.40 0.98 7.38
C VAL A 145 -7.23 2.02 8.48
N SER A 146 -7.76 1.74 9.66
CA SER A 146 -7.54 2.55 10.86
C SER A 146 -6.25 2.16 11.59
N LEU A 147 -5.79 2.98 12.53
CA LEU A 147 -4.69 2.62 13.43
C LEU A 147 -5.03 1.37 14.26
N ARG A 148 -6.29 1.24 14.68
CA ARG A 148 -6.79 0.07 15.41
C ARG A 148 -6.68 -1.22 14.59
N ASP A 149 -7.06 -1.18 13.31
CA ASP A 149 -6.95 -2.35 12.41
C ASP A 149 -5.51 -2.83 12.31
N ILE A 150 -4.54 -1.89 12.23
CA ILE A 150 -3.11 -2.22 12.21
C ILE A 150 -2.67 -2.85 13.54
N GLN A 151 -3.07 -2.29 14.67
CA GLN A 151 -2.76 -2.82 16.00
C GLN A 151 -3.34 -4.21 16.23
N GLU A 152 -4.52 -4.49 15.68
CA GLU A 152 -5.15 -5.81 15.72
C GLU A 152 -4.55 -6.80 14.70
N ALA A 153 -4.02 -6.33 13.58
CA ALA A 153 -3.40 -7.17 12.56
C ALA A 153 -1.98 -7.63 12.93
N LEU A 154 -1.18 -6.78 13.57
CA LEU A 154 0.20 -7.08 13.93
C LEU A 154 0.35 -8.37 14.75
N PRO A 155 -0.40 -8.61 15.84
CA PRO A 155 -0.33 -9.88 16.58
C PRO A 155 -0.60 -11.09 15.68
N ARG A 156 -1.60 -11.02 14.79
CA ARG A 156 -1.96 -12.12 13.88
C ARG A 156 -0.85 -12.40 12.86
N ILE A 157 -0.19 -11.35 12.34
CA ILE A 157 0.98 -11.49 11.47
C ILE A 157 2.10 -12.23 12.22
N GLY A 158 2.40 -11.78 13.44
CA GLY A 158 3.42 -12.42 14.28
C GLY A 158 3.13 -13.88 14.57
N GLU A 159 1.88 -14.23 14.89
CA GLU A 159 1.39 -15.58 15.12
C GLU A 159 1.55 -16.47 13.87
N ALA A 160 1.10 -15.95 12.71
CA ALA A 160 1.23 -16.66 11.44
C ALA A 160 2.69 -17.00 11.12
N LEU A 161 3.62 -16.06 11.35
CA LEU A 161 5.04 -16.28 11.10
C LEU A 161 5.70 -17.23 12.11
N ARG A 162 5.33 -17.16 13.40
CA ARG A 162 5.85 -18.08 14.44
C ARG A 162 5.32 -19.50 14.29
N SER A 163 4.19 -19.70 13.63
CA SER A 163 3.64 -21.04 13.38
C SER A 163 4.43 -21.85 12.34
N LEU A 164 5.38 -21.20 11.64
CA LEU A 164 6.21 -21.86 10.63
C LEU A 164 7.39 -22.61 11.28
N SER A 165 7.61 -23.84 10.85
CA SER A 165 8.72 -24.72 11.29
C SER A 165 9.85 -24.79 10.25
#